data_7faaf6388a4c7f2daf4540bd243670ee
#
_entry.id   7faaf6388a4c7f2daf4540bd243670ee
#
_cell.length_a   1.000
_cell.length_b   1.000
_cell.length_c   1.000
_cell.angle_alpha   90.00
_cell.angle_beta   90.00
_cell.angle_gamma   90.00
#
_symmetry.space_group_name_H-M   'P 1'
#
loop_
_entity.id
_entity.type
_entity.pdbx_description
1 polymer ?
#
loop_
_entity_poly.entity_id
_entity_poly.type
_entity_poly.pdbx_seq_one_letter_code
_entity_poly.pdbx_strand_id
1 'polypeptide(L)' 'MVLVAQIIVDVPLMQTDRPYSYLIPEAMQDQIALGMRVHVPFGKGNRLLQGFVI' A
#
# COMPACT_ATOMS: atom_id res chain seq x y z
N MET A 1 -10.63 -10.99 -11.71
CA MET A 1 -11.15 -10.03 -10.70
C MET A 1 -10.05 -9.06 -10.32
N VAL A 2 -10.38 -7.79 -10.29
CA VAL A 2 -9.44 -6.77 -9.85
C VAL A 2 -9.70 -6.47 -8.38
N LEU A 3 -8.67 -6.59 -7.55
CA LEU A 3 -8.76 -6.27 -6.14
C LEU A 3 -7.90 -5.05 -5.83
N VAL A 4 -8.41 -4.23 -4.94
CA VAL A 4 -7.74 -3.01 -4.51
C VAL A 4 -7.57 -3.06 -3.00
N ALA A 5 -6.37 -2.75 -2.53
CA ALA A 5 -6.11 -2.62 -1.10
C ALA A 5 -6.01 -1.15 -0.72
N GLN A 6 -6.54 -0.82 0.44
CA GLN A 6 -6.37 0.50 1.05
C GLN A 6 -5.13 0.42 1.95
N ILE A 7 -4.16 1.29 1.71
CA ILE A 7 -2.89 1.23 2.41
C ILE A 7 -2.54 2.59 2.98
N ILE A 8 -2.22 2.62 4.26
CA ILE A 8 -1.65 3.81 4.90
C ILE A 8 -0.15 3.74 4.68
N VAL A 9 0.37 4.70 3.94
CA VAL A 9 1.79 4.73 3.59
C VAL A 9 2.55 5.54 4.63
N ASP A 10 3.66 4.99 5.11
CA ASP A 10 4.52 5.67 6.08
C ASP A 10 5.50 6.59 5.33
N VAL A 11 5.22 7.88 5.36
CA VAL A 11 6.06 8.89 4.72
C VAL A 11 6.71 9.74 5.81
N PRO A 12 8.03 9.68 5.97
CA PRO A 12 8.70 10.27 7.14
C PRO A 12 8.47 11.77 7.36
N LEU A 13 8.33 12.54 6.30
CA LEU A 13 8.21 13.99 6.41
C LEU A 13 6.80 14.50 6.13
N MET A 14 5.85 13.61 6.00
CA MET A 14 4.47 13.97 5.73
C MET A 14 3.55 13.18 6.64
N GLN A 15 2.53 13.85 7.15
CA GLN A 15 1.48 13.14 7.84
C GLN A 15 0.50 12.64 6.79
N THR A 16 0.58 11.36 6.50
CA THR A 16 -0.37 10.72 5.60
C THR A 16 -1.31 9.89 6.43
N ASP A 17 -2.39 10.50 6.85
CA ASP A 17 -3.46 9.82 7.58
C ASP A 17 -4.55 9.32 6.64
N ARG A 18 -4.35 9.47 5.33
CA ARG A 18 -5.29 9.02 4.33
C ARG A 18 -4.83 7.73 3.71
N PRO A 19 -5.73 6.75 3.56
CA PRO A 19 -5.37 5.55 2.82
C PRO A 19 -5.27 5.83 1.32
N TYR A 20 -4.38 5.14 0.66
CA TYR A 20 -4.24 5.17 -0.78
C TYR A 20 -4.64 3.81 -1.34
N SER A 21 -5.28 3.82 -2.50
CA SER A 21 -5.74 2.61 -3.15
C SER A 21 -4.65 2.06 -4.05
N TYR A 22 -4.34 0.78 -3.89
CA TYR A 22 -3.37 0.09 -4.73
C TYR A 22 -3.98 -1.16 -5.32
N LEU A 23 -3.70 -1.40 -6.60
CA LEU A 23 -4.10 -2.64 -7.23
C LEU A 23 -3.28 -3.79 -6.67
N ILE A 24 -3.94 -4.89 -6.37
CA ILE A 24 -3.26 -6.08 -5.87
C ILE A 24 -2.98 -7.01 -7.04
N PRO A 25 -1.72 -7.31 -7.36
CA PRO A 25 -1.40 -8.29 -8.39
C PRO A 25 -2.06 -9.62 -8.07
N GLU A 26 -2.54 -10.29 -9.11
CA GLU A 26 -3.29 -11.52 -8.94
C GLU A 26 -2.51 -12.57 -8.13
N ALA A 27 -1.20 -12.64 -8.35
CA ALA A 27 -0.36 -13.59 -7.66
C ALA A 27 -0.25 -13.32 -6.15
N MET A 28 -0.60 -12.10 -5.71
CA MET A 28 -0.49 -11.70 -4.30
C MET A 28 -1.83 -11.63 -3.58
N GLN A 29 -2.92 -11.84 -4.28
CA GLN A 29 -4.25 -11.65 -3.69
C GLN A 29 -4.52 -12.59 -2.52
N ASP A 30 -3.92 -13.78 -2.54
CA ASP A 30 -4.07 -14.73 -1.46
C ASP A 30 -3.20 -14.43 -0.25
N GLN A 31 -2.25 -13.52 -0.39
CA GLN A 31 -1.26 -13.24 0.63
C GLN A 31 -1.53 -11.93 1.38
N ILE A 32 -2.32 -11.04 0.81
CA ILE A 32 -2.59 -9.73 1.40
C ILE A 32 -3.67 -9.86 2.46
N ALA A 33 -3.39 -9.34 3.64
CA ALA A 33 -4.32 -9.39 4.77
C ALA A 33 -4.34 -8.05 5.50
N LEU A 34 -5.42 -7.79 6.23
CA LEU A 34 -5.55 -6.59 7.06
C LEU A 34 -4.41 -6.52 8.06
N GLY A 35 -3.84 -5.34 8.21
CA GLY A 35 -2.74 -5.10 9.13
C GLY A 35 -1.38 -5.52 8.61
N MET A 36 -1.34 -6.12 7.43
CA MET A 36 -0.08 -6.57 6.85
C MET A 36 0.78 -5.36 6.45
N ARG A 37 2.09 -5.49 6.72
CA ARG A 37 3.06 -4.51 6.26
C ARG A 37 3.46 -4.83 4.82
N VAL A 38 3.45 -3.81 3.97
CA VAL A 38 3.78 -3.98 2.56
C VAL A 38 4.68 -2.84 2.11
N HIS A 39 5.32 -3.03 0.96
CA HIS A 39 6.08 -1.97 0.30
C HIS A 39 5.35 -1.59 -0.98
N VAL A 40 5.10 -0.29 -1.15
CA VAL A 40 4.34 0.21 -2.29
C VAL A 40 5.08 1.37 -2.95
N PRO A 41 4.93 1.55 -4.27
CA PRO A 41 5.47 2.73 -4.93
C PRO A 41 4.67 3.96 -4.51
N PHE A 42 5.36 5.03 -4.18
CA PHE A 42 4.70 6.23 -3.72
C PHE A 42 5.46 7.48 -4.19
N GLY A 43 4.69 8.45 -4.60
CA GLY A 43 5.22 9.75 -4.96
C GLY A 43 5.94 9.77 -6.30
N LYS A 44 6.60 10.90 -6.56
CA LYS A 44 7.35 11.11 -7.78
C LYS A 44 8.58 10.22 -7.78
N GLY A 45 8.79 9.46 -8.85
CA GLY A 45 9.91 8.53 -8.94
C GLY A 45 9.59 7.14 -8.43
N ASN A 46 8.37 6.89 -7.99
CA ASN A 46 7.91 5.56 -7.55
C ASN A 46 8.84 4.90 -6.53
N ARG A 47 9.21 5.65 -5.50
CA ARG A 47 10.04 5.11 -4.43
C ARG A 47 9.21 4.11 -3.63
N LEU A 48 9.83 2.97 -3.31
CA LEU A 48 9.15 1.97 -2.49
C LEU A 48 9.14 2.40 -1.04
N LEU A 49 7.96 2.56 -0.48
CA LEU A 49 7.78 2.94 0.91
C LEU A 49 6.95 1.89 1.62
N GLN A 50 7.18 1.79 2.93
CA GLN A 50 6.45 0.87 3.76
C GLN A 50 5.05 1.42 4.04
N GLY A 51 4.07 0.52 4.05
CA GLY A 51 2.70 0.87 4.40
C GLY A 51 2.02 -0.28 5.09
N PHE A 52 0.78 -0.03 5.54
CA PHE A 52 -0.02 -1.04 6.23
C PHE A 52 -1.39 -1.15 5.55
N VAL A 53 -1.81 -2.38 5.34
CA VAL A 53 -3.12 -2.66 4.76
C VAL A 53 -4.19 -2.45 5.83
N ILE A 54 -5.20 -1.66 5.47
CA ILE A 54 -6.33 -1.38 6.38
C ILE A 54 -7.66 -1.82 5.79
#